data_c40432b2c0e81793d3832a9820c24e1e
#
_entry.id   c40432b2c0e81793d3832a9820c24e1e
#
_cell.length_a   1.000
_cell.length_b   1.000
_cell.length_c   1.000
_cell.angle_alpha   90.00
_cell.angle_beta   90.00
_cell.angle_gamma   90.00
#
_symmetry.space_group_name_H-M   'P 1'
#
loop_
_entity.id
_entity.type
_entity.pdbx_description
1 polymer ?
#
loop_
_entity_poly.entity_id
_entity_poly.type
_entity_poly.pdbx_seq_one_letter_code
_entity_poly.pdbx_strand_id
1 'polypeptide(L)'
;MLLTVAVLSPALLGAGTPPPTLTYGWKRGESHVYSVTLVLQEERYAASARGHVVFTARAVNPHGFTIRSHNFLSIQRHSHAGKLFPPFGVFRLGWRHFDGATGGRPLRESVDVVIDPQGKIIGGHAPAFDLASPARLVLETLPAEAASQWQSRNESSIVHEMRTKVSPGSRLVKLTKTPIGADESSSYTIGDSTDNLVRIQKQYRLATRAAKDQPALELAGKADLTFDPKIGLFQSMKFTGKLTITEQGTTRTVPLTLNYERLTGAQRMAALRPPKPANHIEMRPLPAVELNKAITQLERRRSFPRLQAANRLARAEPGNRRPEVIEALLPSLIDTDPYTRQAACRALAVWGEGAAIPALILRLGDPQLTVRWAALEALERLADPRAASPVARHLAAGREAAPSIATLQAIGPPAEGSVRSLLKSDQQSTRFIACRLLGALGTGRSALSLLAIQRGKDPLAADLAKRALRQIVQRHSQ
;
A
#
# COMPACT_ATOMS: atom_id res chain seq x y z
N MET A 1 6.74 20.90 79.56
CA MET A 1 6.11 21.46 78.31
C MET A 1 6.29 20.43 77.24
N LEU A 2 5.29 19.53 77.16
CA LEU A 2 5.28 18.43 76.22
C LEU A 2 4.57 18.88 74.93
N LEU A 3 5.27 18.93 73.77
CA LEU A 3 4.72 19.17 72.47
C LEU A 3 4.18 17.85 71.93
N THR A 4 2.85 17.76 71.86
CA THR A 4 2.17 16.64 71.28
C THR A 4 2.15 16.90 69.74
N VAL A 5 2.91 16.14 68.98
CA VAL A 5 2.84 16.12 67.51
C VAL A 5 1.62 15.28 67.12
N ALA A 6 0.58 15.91 66.62
CA ALA A 6 -0.57 15.26 66.05
C ALA A 6 -0.15 14.65 64.69
N VAL A 7 -0.06 13.31 64.65
CA VAL A 7 0.02 12.58 63.38
C VAL A 7 -1.36 12.66 62.70
N LEU A 8 -1.47 13.50 61.68
CA LEU A 8 -2.62 13.50 60.80
C LEU A 8 -2.58 12.18 59.99
N SER A 9 -3.49 11.27 60.31
CA SER A 9 -3.82 10.12 59.44
C SER A 9 -4.19 10.60 58.05
N PRO A 10 -3.72 9.98 56.97
CA PRO A 10 -4.22 10.24 55.65
C PRO A 10 -5.62 9.62 55.54
N ALA A 11 -6.61 10.45 55.88
CA ALA A 11 -8.03 10.09 55.71
C ALA A 11 -8.39 10.07 54.23
N LEU A 12 -8.90 8.94 53.78
CA LEU A 12 -9.90 8.76 52.75
C LEU A 12 -9.68 9.53 51.42
N LEU A 13 -8.69 9.15 50.66
CA LEU A 13 -8.81 9.18 49.21
C LEU A 13 -9.83 8.11 48.81
N GLY A 14 -10.95 8.55 48.27
CA GLY A 14 -12.05 7.68 47.85
C GLY A 14 -11.53 6.48 47.06
N ALA A 15 -12.04 5.31 47.39
CA ALA A 15 -11.76 4.08 46.63
C ALA A 15 -12.25 4.29 45.19
N GLY A 16 -11.37 4.81 44.33
CA GLY A 16 -11.60 4.91 42.92
C GLY A 16 -11.85 3.51 42.40
N THR A 17 -12.86 3.41 41.54
CA THR A 17 -13.13 2.17 40.81
C THR A 17 -11.80 1.63 40.24
N PRO A 18 -11.49 0.34 40.41
CA PRO A 18 -10.25 -0.22 39.90
C PRO A 18 -10.16 0.02 38.40
N PRO A 19 -8.98 0.29 37.84
CA PRO A 19 -8.83 0.54 36.42
C PRO A 19 -9.36 -0.66 35.61
N PRO A 20 -10.00 -0.43 34.47
CA PRO A 20 -10.56 -1.51 33.66
C PRO A 20 -9.45 -2.38 33.09
N THR A 21 -9.70 -3.69 33.01
CA THR A 21 -8.85 -4.62 32.26
C THR A 21 -9.05 -4.38 30.76
N LEU A 22 -7.99 -4.04 30.06
CA LEU A 22 -8.04 -3.77 28.61
C LEU A 22 -7.52 -5.00 27.85
N THR A 23 -8.33 -5.56 26.98
CA THR A 23 -7.96 -6.71 26.14
C THR A 23 -8.41 -6.52 24.71
N TYR A 24 -7.64 -7.02 23.75
CA TYR A 24 -8.05 -7.01 22.35
C TYR A 24 -9.16 -8.01 22.07
N GLY A 25 -10.19 -7.56 21.34
CA GLY A 25 -11.38 -8.35 20.97
C GLY A 25 -11.40 -8.81 19.51
N TRP A 26 -10.23 -9.07 18.90
CA TRP A 26 -10.15 -9.53 17.50
C TRP A 26 -10.85 -10.87 17.30
N LYS A 27 -11.75 -10.93 16.31
CA LYS A 27 -12.43 -12.18 15.91
C LYS A 27 -11.94 -12.61 14.52
N ARG A 28 -11.67 -13.91 14.37
CA ARG A 28 -11.17 -14.47 13.09
C ARG A 28 -12.10 -14.13 11.93
N GLY A 29 -11.54 -13.60 10.85
CA GLY A 29 -12.27 -13.21 9.64
C GLY A 29 -12.91 -11.82 9.73
N GLU A 30 -12.99 -11.21 10.92
CA GLU A 30 -13.54 -9.87 11.08
C GLU A 30 -12.56 -8.80 10.57
N SER A 31 -13.12 -7.78 9.91
CA SER A 31 -12.34 -6.65 9.39
C SER A 31 -12.82 -5.35 10.02
N HIS A 32 -11.86 -4.54 10.45
CA HIS A 32 -12.10 -3.20 10.98
C HIS A 32 -11.43 -2.17 10.08
N VAL A 33 -12.12 -1.08 9.83
CA VAL A 33 -11.68 -0.01 8.93
C VAL A 33 -11.45 1.26 9.75
N TYR A 34 -10.30 1.87 9.54
CA TYR A 34 -9.93 3.13 10.16
C TYR A 34 -9.68 4.18 9.08
N SER A 35 -10.30 5.35 9.19
CA SER A 35 -9.85 6.52 8.44
C SER A 35 -8.50 6.96 8.99
N VAL A 36 -7.61 7.43 8.12
CA VAL A 36 -6.27 7.89 8.50
C VAL A 36 -5.99 9.22 7.83
N THR A 37 -5.52 10.18 8.61
CA THR A 37 -5.02 11.46 8.12
C THR A 37 -3.67 11.74 8.78
N LEU A 38 -2.62 11.77 7.97
CA LEU A 38 -1.27 12.18 8.37
C LEU A 38 -0.95 13.49 7.69
N VAL A 39 -0.47 14.47 8.45
CA VAL A 39 -0.03 15.79 7.94
C VAL A 39 1.35 16.08 8.49
N LEU A 40 2.25 16.44 7.57
CA LEU A 40 3.58 17.00 7.86
C LEU A 40 3.57 18.43 7.33
N GLN A 41 3.86 19.39 8.19
CA GLN A 41 3.79 20.80 7.82
C GLN A 41 5.09 21.52 8.17
N GLU A 42 5.74 22.07 7.18
CA GLU A 42 6.92 22.94 7.30
C GLU A 42 6.58 24.28 6.62
N GLU A 43 7.26 25.36 6.97
CA GLU A 43 6.96 26.72 6.44
C GLU A 43 6.86 26.79 4.91
N ARG A 44 7.64 25.99 4.20
CA ARG A 44 7.71 25.98 2.72
C ARG A 44 7.07 24.78 2.07
N TYR A 45 6.74 23.74 2.82
CA TYR A 45 6.27 22.46 2.29
C TYR A 45 5.21 21.87 3.20
N ALA A 46 4.17 21.35 2.61
CA ALA A 46 3.20 20.51 3.30
C ALA A 46 3.04 19.19 2.58
N ALA A 47 2.96 18.11 3.34
CA ALA A 47 2.65 16.81 2.81
C ALA A 47 1.54 16.17 3.64
N SER A 48 0.56 15.57 2.99
CA SER A 48 -0.50 14.85 3.68
C SER A 48 -0.75 13.50 3.05
N ALA A 49 -1.06 12.51 3.90
CA ALA A 49 -1.61 11.24 3.47
C ALA A 49 -3.01 11.10 4.06
N ARG A 50 -4.00 10.79 3.23
CA ARG A 50 -5.40 10.62 3.64
C ARG A 50 -5.99 9.39 3.02
N GLY A 51 -6.84 8.70 3.76
CA GLY A 51 -7.53 7.52 3.26
C GLY A 51 -8.00 6.61 4.39
N HIS A 52 -7.90 5.31 4.18
CA HIS A 52 -8.29 4.33 5.18
C HIS A 52 -7.34 3.13 5.20
N VAL A 53 -7.34 2.45 6.34
CA VAL A 53 -6.63 1.18 6.55
C VAL A 53 -7.64 0.13 6.97
N VAL A 54 -7.57 -1.04 6.37
CA VAL A 54 -8.40 -2.19 6.71
C VAL A 54 -7.54 -3.20 7.46
N PHE A 55 -7.92 -3.53 8.68
CA PHE A 55 -7.32 -4.60 9.48
C PHE A 55 -8.23 -5.82 9.48
N THR A 56 -7.69 -6.97 9.14
CA THR A 56 -8.42 -8.25 9.13
C THR A 56 -7.70 -9.26 10.01
N ALA A 57 -8.37 -9.79 11.02
CA ALA A 57 -7.84 -10.87 11.84
C ALA A 57 -7.85 -12.18 11.05
N ARG A 58 -6.67 -12.67 10.66
CA ARG A 58 -6.48 -13.90 9.86
C ARG A 58 -6.45 -15.13 10.74
N ALA A 59 -5.81 -15.03 11.89
CA ALA A 59 -5.80 -16.06 12.92
C ALA A 59 -5.99 -15.44 14.31
N VAL A 60 -6.66 -16.16 15.17
CA VAL A 60 -6.88 -15.85 16.59
C VAL A 60 -6.57 -17.11 17.36
N ASN A 61 -5.65 -17.05 18.32
CA ASN A 61 -5.28 -18.16 19.18
C ASN A 61 -4.92 -17.62 20.59
N PRO A 62 -4.76 -18.48 21.61
CA PRO A 62 -4.46 -18.04 22.98
C PRO A 62 -3.18 -17.23 23.11
N HIS A 63 -2.24 -17.35 22.16
CA HIS A 63 -0.94 -16.68 22.18
C HIS A 63 -0.94 -15.36 21.41
N GLY A 64 -2.07 -14.98 20.75
CA GLY A 64 -2.20 -13.71 20.06
C GLY A 64 -2.97 -13.78 18.74
N PHE A 65 -2.72 -12.79 17.90
CA PHE A 65 -3.48 -12.54 16.69
C PHE A 65 -2.56 -12.34 15.48
N THR A 66 -2.95 -12.91 14.34
CA THR A 66 -2.36 -12.54 13.05
C THR A 66 -3.28 -11.54 12.36
N ILE A 67 -2.84 -10.31 12.26
CA ILE A 67 -3.60 -9.20 11.68
C ILE A 67 -3.02 -8.85 10.31
N ARG A 68 -3.85 -8.88 9.28
CA ARG A 68 -3.52 -8.37 7.95
C ARG A 68 -3.99 -6.94 7.82
N SER A 69 -3.10 -6.03 7.51
CA SER A 69 -3.45 -4.66 7.15
C SER A 69 -3.41 -4.43 5.64
N HIS A 70 -4.37 -3.66 5.13
CA HIS A 70 -4.37 -3.14 3.77
C HIS A 70 -4.50 -1.63 3.82
N ASN A 71 -3.55 -0.93 3.21
CA ASN A 71 -3.51 0.53 3.20
C ASN A 71 -4.08 1.08 1.90
N PHE A 72 -5.00 2.04 2.01
CA PHE A 72 -5.62 2.76 0.90
C PHE A 72 -5.44 4.27 1.14
N LEU A 73 -4.19 4.74 1.01
CA LEU A 73 -3.83 6.12 1.30
C LEU A 73 -3.51 6.88 0.01
N SER A 74 -4.03 8.10 -0.09
CA SER A 74 -3.67 9.08 -1.12
C SER A 74 -2.72 10.10 -0.52
N ILE A 75 -1.60 10.35 -1.19
CA ILE A 75 -0.58 11.28 -0.73
C ILE A 75 -0.66 12.55 -1.58
N GLN A 76 -0.74 13.69 -0.92
CA GLN A 76 -0.72 15.02 -1.54
C GLN A 76 0.50 15.78 -1.03
N ARG A 77 1.14 16.53 -1.92
CA ARG A 77 2.27 17.41 -1.60
C ARG A 77 1.98 18.79 -2.15
N HIS A 78 2.18 19.80 -1.32
CA HIS A 78 2.03 21.20 -1.71
C HIS A 78 3.36 21.92 -1.48
N SER A 79 3.85 22.62 -2.49
CA SER A 79 4.99 23.53 -2.39
C SER A 79 4.45 24.96 -2.52
N HIS A 80 4.74 25.83 -1.55
CA HIS A 80 4.27 27.22 -1.55
C HIS A 80 5.09 28.13 -2.48
N ALA A 81 6.18 27.65 -3.08
CA ALA A 81 7.11 28.51 -3.84
C ALA A 81 7.36 28.05 -5.28
N GLY A 82 6.58 27.13 -5.86
CA GLY A 82 6.79 26.68 -7.25
C GLY A 82 8.14 25.99 -7.50
N LYS A 83 9.01 25.88 -6.50
CA LYS A 83 10.28 25.18 -6.57
C LYS A 83 10.03 23.69 -6.30
N LEU A 84 10.59 22.84 -7.14
CA LEU A 84 10.69 21.40 -6.89
C LEU A 84 11.09 21.18 -5.43
N PHE A 85 10.35 20.28 -4.75
CA PHE A 85 10.78 19.82 -3.43
C PHE A 85 12.28 19.60 -3.48
N PRO A 86 13.08 20.23 -2.58
CA PRO A 86 14.44 19.77 -2.42
C PRO A 86 14.32 18.26 -2.24
N PRO A 87 15.18 17.46 -2.86
CA PRO A 87 15.22 16.07 -2.52
C PRO A 87 15.28 16.10 -0.99
N PHE A 88 14.24 15.61 -0.30
CA PHE A 88 14.40 15.19 1.07
C PHE A 88 15.56 14.22 0.99
N GLY A 89 16.78 14.79 1.11
CA GLY A 89 17.95 14.00 1.10
C GLY A 89 17.66 12.99 2.17
N VAL A 90 17.45 11.75 1.76
CA VAL A 90 17.81 10.62 2.53
C VAL A 90 16.72 9.91 3.30
N PHE A 91 15.80 10.55 3.99
CA PHE A 91 14.69 9.81 4.61
C PHE A 91 13.49 9.80 3.70
N ARG A 92 13.43 8.83 2.80
CA ARG A 92 12.15 8.36 2.28
C ARG A 92 11.51 7.54 3.40
N LEU A 93 10.71 8.20 4.19
CA LEU A 93 9.81 7.60 5.17
C LEU A 93 8.77 6.74 4.42
N GLY A 94 9.22 5.64 3.79
CA GLY A 94 8.39 4.70 3.06
C GLY A 94 7.65 5.22 1.82
N TRP A 95 7.79 6.47 1.47
CA TRP A 95 7.09 7.12 0.36
C TRP A 95 7.76 6.77 -0.96
N ARG A 96 7.69 5.50 -1.35
CA ARG A 96 8.22 5.03 -2.63
C ARG A 96 7.55 5.77 -3.78
N HIS A 97 8.38 6.36 -4.65
CA HIS A 97 8.06 6.83 -5.99
C HIS A 97 6.66 7.43 -6.19
N PHE A 98 6.47 8.66 -5.71
CA PHE A 98 5.48 9.54 -6.27
C PHE A 98 6.22 10.65 -7.04
N ASP A 99 6.60 10.36 -8.27
CA ASP A 99 6.81 11.41 -9.25
C ASP A 99 5.45 12.08 -9.45
N GLY A 100 5.40 13.40 -9.31
CA GLY A 100 4.17 14.21 -9.36
C GLY A 100 3.38 14.15 -10.68
N ALA A 101 3.64 13.15 -11.51
CA ALA A 101 2.94 12.89 -12.78
C ALA A 101 1.91 11.75 -12.70
N THR A 102 1.88 10.97 -11.62
CA THR A 102 0.89 9.90 -11.48
C THR A 102 -0.19 10.34 -10.50
N GLY A 103 -1.33 10.77 -11.03
CA GLY A 103 -2.53 11.04 -10.25
C GLY A 103 -2.77 9.93 -9.23
N GLY A 104 -2.73 10.31 -7.97
CA GLY A 104 -2.97 9.60 -6.72
C GLY A 104 -3.49 8.16 -6.75
N ARG A 105 -2.72 7.19 -7.27
CA ARG A 105 -3.06 5.79 -7.05
C ARG A 105 -2.81 5.45 -5.59
N PRO A 106 -3.81 4.93 -4.86
CA PRO A 106 -3.63 4.54 -3.48
C PRO A 106 -2.56 3.46 -3.38
N LEU A 107 -1.66 3.61 -2.40
CA LEU A 107 -0.73 2.55 -2.02
C LEU A 107 -1.54 1.34 -1.56
N ARG A 108 -1.48 0.25 -2.30
CA ARG A 108 -2.06 -1.04 -1.92
C ARG A 108 -0.95 -1.96 -1.42
N GLU A 109 -0.53 -1.76 -0.19
CA GLU A 109 0.36 -2.70 0.48
C GLU A 109 -0.45 -3.51 1.49
N SER A 110 -0.25 -4.81 1.50
CA SER A 110 -0.78 -5.68 2.54
C SER A 110 0.38 -6.22 3.37
N VAL A 111 0.26 -6.10 4.68
CA VAL A 111 1.26 -6.58 5.64
C VAL A 111 0.58 -7.47 6.67
N ASP A 112 1.17 -8.63 6.95
CA ASP A 112 0.76 -9.49 8.05
C ASP A 112 1.64 -9.20 9.27
N VAL A 113 1.00 -8.85 10.38
CA VAL A 113 1.63 -8.59 11.68
C VAL A 113 1.10 -9.61 12.68
N VAL A 114 1.99 -10.22 13.44
CA VAL A 114 1.62 -11.10 14.56
C VAL A 114 1.79 -10.32 15.84
N ILE A 115 0.70 -10.19 16.62
CA ILE A 115 0.69 -9.53 17.93
C ILE A 115 0.33 -10.53 19.01
N ASP A 116 0.87 -10.33 20.22
CA ASP A 116 0.44 -11.04 21.41
C ASP A 116 -0.95 -10.54 21.90
N PRO A 117 -1.55 -11.14 22.94
CA PRO A 117 -2.83 -10.68 23.47
C PRO A 117 -2.85 -9.23 23.95
N GLN A 118 -1.71 -8.67 24.32
CA GLN A 118 -1.53 -7.28 24.73
C GLN A 118 -1.25 -6.33 23.56
N GLY A 119 -1.17 -6.83 22.32
CA GLY A 119 -0.91 -6.01 21.14
C GLY A 119 0.57 -5.78 20.83
N LYS A 120 1.51 -6.35 21.59
CA LYS A 120 2.93 -6.29 21.28
C LYS A 120 3.24 -7.09 20.04
N ILE A 121 3.96 -6.50 19.10
CA ILE A 121 4.39 -7.19 17.88
C ILE A 121 5.44 -8.23 18.22
N ILE A 122 5.13 -9.51 17.94
CA ILE A 122 5.98 -10.67 18.21
C ILE A 122 6.45 -11.39 16.93
N GLY A 123 5.97 -10.99 15.77
CA GLY A 123 6.35 -11.59 14.49
C GLY A 123 5.63 -11.00 13.30
N GLY A 124 5.88 -11.59 12.14
CA GLY A 124 5.37 -11.11 10.86
C GLY A 124 6.37 -10.19 10.15
N HIS A 125 6.00 -9.75 8.95
CA HIS A 125 6.75 -8.72 8.23
C HIS A 125 6.32 -7.35 8.78
N ALA A 126 6.68 -7.06 10.04
CA ALA A 126 6.57 -5.69 10.54
C ALA A 126 7.52 -4.87 9.68
N PRO A 127 7.02 -3.99 8.80
CA PRO A 127 7.92 -3.14 8.05
C PRO A 127 8.74 -2.32 9.05
N ALA A 128 9.97 -2.02 8.68
CA ALA A 128 10.69 -0.91 9.28
C ALA A 128 9.73 0.27 9.42
N PHE A 129 9.84 1.04 10.49
CA PHE A 129 8.96 2.18 10.74
C PHE A 129 8.77 2.97 9.44
N ASP A 130 7.54 3.02 8.99
CA ASP A 130 7.14 3.66 7.74
C ASP A 130 5.89 4.49 8.01
N LEU A 131 6.02 5.81 7.87
CA LEU A 131 4.87 6.71 8.00
C LEU A 131 3.80 6.44 6.92
N ALA A 132 4.15 5.77 5.83
CA ALA A 132 3.20 5.34 4.81
C ALA A 132 2.50 4.02 5.17
N SER A 133 2.97 3.30 6.19
CA SER A 133 2.32 2.10 6.72
C SER A 133 1.85 2.36 8.15
N PRO A 134 0.73 3.07 8.34
CA PRO A 134 0.21 3.44 9.67
C PRO A 134 -0.28 2.23 10.47
N ALA A 135 -0.24 1.03 9.93
CA ALA A 135 -0.66 -0.19 10.62
C ALA A 135 0.00 -0.33 12.00
N ARG A 136 1.26 0.05 12.11
CA ARG A 136 2.03 0.00 13.36
C ARG A 136 1.62 1.09 14.35
N LEU A 137 1.01 2.17 13.87
CA LEU A 137 0.56 3.29 14.70
C LEU A 137 -0.87 3.09 15.23
N VAL A 138 -1.60 2.09 14.75
CA VAL A 138 -2.97 1.75 15.16
C VAL A 138 -2.99 0.57 16.15
N LEU A 139 -1.96 -0.28 16.14
CA LEU A 139 -1.83 -1.41 17.05
C LEU A 139 -1.00 -0.97 18.26
N GLU A 140 -1.69 -0.60 19.33
CA GLU A 140 -1.08 -0.13 20.60
C GLU A 140 -0.88 -1.30 21.56
N THR A 141 0.09 -1.17 22.46
CA THR A 141 0.30 -2.16 23.51
C THR A 141 -0.64 -1.87 24.69
N LEU A 142 -1.42 -2.87 25.11
CA LEU A 142 -2.27 -2.83 26.29
C LEU A 142 -1.53 -3.36 27.53
N PRO A 143 -1.91 -2.99 28.75
CA PRO A 143 -1.32 -3.54 29.96
C PRO A 143 -1.71 -5.02 30.14
N ALA A 144 -0.82 -5.83 30.71
CA ALA A 144 -1.08 -7.25 30.98
C ALA A 144 -2.12 -7.45 32.09
N GLU A 145 -2.17 -6.54 33.04
CA GLU A 145 -3.11 -6.51 34.14
C GLU A 145 -3.81 -5.15 34.22
N ALA A 146 -4.84 -5.04 35.05
CA ALA A 146 -5.51 -3.76 35.28
C ALA A 146 -4.52 -2.72 35.82
N ALA A 147 -4.23 -1.69 35.05
CA ALA A 147 -3.26 -0.66 35.39
C ALA A 147 -3.74 0.71 34.92
N SER A 148 -3.55 1.75 35.73
CA SER A 148 -3.81 3.13 35.36
C SER A 148 -2.69 3.74 34.51
N GLN A 149 -1.49 3.15 34.56
CA GLN A 149 -0.31 3.56 33.79
C GLN A 149 0.50 2.35 33.37
N TRP A 150 1.06 2.37 32.16
CA TRP A 150 1.99 1.35 31.68
C TRP A 150 2.96 1.90 30.66
N GLN A 151 3.99 1.14 30.36
CA GLN A 151 5.00 1.47 29.37
C GLN A 151 5.19 0.33 28.38
N SER A 152 5.55 0.68 27.15
CA SER A 152 5.96 -0.25 26.10
C SER A 152 7.29 0.18 25.53
N ARG A 153 8.19 -0.79 25.31
CA ARG A 153 9.46 -0.58 24.63
C ARG A 153 9.61 -1.61 23.54
N ASN A 154 9.95 -1.17 22.35
CA ASN A 154 10.15 -2.02 21.18
C ASN A 154 11.45 -1.63 20.48
N GLU A 155 12.11 -2.62 19.90
CA GLU A 155 13.14 -2.37 18.91
C GLU A 155 12.51 -2.25 17.52
N SER A 156 12.98 -1.29 16.76
CA SER A 156 12.50 -0.99 15.42
C SER A 156 13.67 -0.77 14.47
N SER A 157 13.42 -0.63 13.22
CA SER A 157 14.39 -0.17 12.24
C SER A 157 13.74 0.81 11.28
N ILE A 158 14.53 1.76 10.80
CA ILE A 158 14.13 2.72 9.77
C ILE A 158 14.99 2.45 8.55
N VAL A 159 14.38 2.35 7.37
CA VAL A 159 15.13 2.18 6.14
C VAL A 159 15.57 3.53 5.62
N HIS A 160 16.87 3.75 5.64
CA HIS A 160 17.51 4.88 5.02
C HIS A 160 17.78 4.57 3.54
N GLU A 161 17.24 5.39 2.64
CA GLU A 161 17.48 5.27 1.20
C GLU A 161 18.44 6.37 0.74
N MET A 162 19.65 6.02 0.35
CA MET A 162 20.64 6.93 -0.20
C MET A 162 20.68 6.84 -1.73
N ARG A 163 20.65 7.99 -2.39
CA ARG A 163 20.80 8.10 -3.83
C ARG A 163 22.20 8.62 -4.14
N THR A 164 23.04 7.79 -4.72
CA THR A 164 24.38 8.16 -5.15
C THR A 164 24.40 8.21 -6.68
N LYS A 165 24.92 9.29 -7.27
CA LYS A 165 25.20 9.31 -8.70
C LYS A 165 26.28 8.27 -8.99
N VAL A 166 26.08 7.47 -10.04
CA VAL A 166 27.03 6.39 -10.40
C VAL A 166 28.39 6.96 -10.84
N SER A 167 28.39 8.16 -11.43
CA SER A 167 29.60 8.93 -11.75
C SER A 167 29.27 10.43 -11.83
N PRO A 168 30.24 11.34 -11.69
CA PRO A 168 30.02 12.76 -11.92
C PRO A 168 29.43 13.00 -13.31
N GLY A 169 28.32 13.73 -13.39
CA GLY A 169 27.60 13.98 -14.65
C GLY A 169 26.61 12.88 -15.09
N SER A 170 26.61 11.71 -14.45
CA SER A 170 25.67 10.63 -14.76
C SER A 170 24.23 10.97 -14.35
N ARG A 171 23.26 10.61 -15.22
CA ARG A 171 21.82 10.59 -14.86
C ARG A 171 21.42 9.32 -14.11
N LEU A 172 22.30 8.32 -14.08
CA LEU A 172 22.05 7.07 -13.35
C LEU A 172 22.30 7.28 -11.86
N VAL A 173 21.34 6.86 -11.05
CA VAL A 173 21.39 6.98 -9.59
C VAL A 173 21.33 5.57 -9.02
N LYS A 174 22.35 5.21 -8.23
CA LYS A 174 22.32 3.99 -7.41
C LYS A 174 21.49 4.26 -6.16
N LEU A 175 20.51 3.42 -5.91
CA LEU A 175 19.71 3.46 -4.70
C LEU A 175 20.27 2.41 -3.72
N THR A 176 20.79 2.87 -2.60
CA THR A 176 21.24 2.00 -1.51
C THR A 176 20.25 2.12 -0.36
N LYS A 177 19.82 0.98 0.17
CA LYS A 177 18.90 0.90 1.32
C LYS A 177 19.66 0.34 2.49
N THR A 178 19.76 1.11 3.55
CA THR A 178 20.44 0.70 4.78
C THR A 178 19.45 0.74 5.94
N PRO A 179 19.19 -0.36 6.63
CA PRO A 179 18.39 -0.35 7.84
C PRO A 179 19.21 0.31 8.98
N ILE A 180 18.61 1.26 9.66
CA ILE A 180 19.16 1.88 10.87
C ILE A 180 18.29 1.45 12.03
N GLY A 181 18.88 0.82 13.04
CA GLY A 181 18.16 0.43 14.25
C GLY A 181 17.56 1.64 14.97
N ALA A 182 16.41 1.47 15.58
CA ALA A 182 15.71 2.51 16.32
C ALA A 182 15.10 1.95 17.60
N ASP A 183 15.09 2.76 18.64
CA ASP A 183 14.41 2.48 19.91
C ASP A 183 13.08 3.20 19.92
N GLU A 184 12.03 2.46 20.20
CA GLU A 184 10.66 2.95 20.29
C GLU A 184 10.16 2.79 21.74
N SER A 185 9.63 3.86 22.32
CA SER A 185 9.07 3.85 23.67
C SER A 185 7.73 4.58 23.68
N SER A 186 6.80 4.03 24.45
CA SER A 186 5.50 4.63 24.73
C SER A 186 5.20 4.55 26.21
N SER A 187 4.66 5.61 26.81
CA SER A 187 4.04 5.58 28.13
C SER A 187 2.58 5.98 27.99
N TYR A 188 1.74 5.28 28.74
CA TYR A 188 0.28 5.44 28.67
C TYR A 188 -0.26 5.74 30.05
N THR A 189 -1.29 6.57 30.11
CA THR A 189 -2.02 6.91 31.33
C THR A 189 -3.51 6.86 31.01
N ILE A 190 -4.30 6.16 31.83
CA ILE A 190 -5.76 6.18 31.72
C ILE A 190 -6.25 7.50 32.30
N GLY A 191 -7.05 8.21 31.51
CA GLY A 191 -7.82 9.39 31.92
C GLY A 191 -9.26 9.04 32.30
N ASP A 192 -10.11 10.07 32.34
CA ASP A 192 -11.52 9.89 32.64
C ASP A 192 -12.22 9.02 31.59
N SER A 193 -13.04 8.08 32.05
CA SER A 193 -13.86 7.24 31.18
C SER A 193 -15.26 7.85 31.06
N THR A 194 -15.71 8.07 29.83
CA THR A 194 -17.07 8.57 29.52
C THR A 194 -17.71 7.66 28.49
N ASP A 195 -19.05 7.48 28.56
CA ASP A 195 -19.84 6.70 27.59
C ASP A 195 -19.37 5.27 27.33
N ASN A 196 -18.87 4.59 28.32
CA ASN A 196 -18.25 3.26 28.23
C ASN A 196 -16.96 3.21 27.38
N LEU A 197 -16.37 4.34 27.05
CA LEU A 197 -15.06 4.44 26.39
C LEU A 197 -13.99 4.81 27.40
N VAL A 198 -12.83 4.18 27.28
CA VAL A 198 -11.65 4.47 28.09
C VAL A 198 -10.78 5.45 27.32
N ARG A 199 -10.53 6.62 27.92
CA ARG A 199 -9.58 7.60 27.38
C ARG A 199 -8.18 7.26 27.86
N ILE A 200 -7.22 7.28 26.94
CA ILE A 200 -5.84 6.93 27.21
C ILE A 200 -4.95 8.04 26.64
N GLN A 201 -4.11 8.62 27.48
CA GLN A 201 -3.07 9.54 27.03
C GLN A 201 -1.79 8.76 26.78
N LYS A 202 -1.13 9.04 25.66
CA LYS A 202 0.12 8.40 25.25
C LYS A 202 1.21 9.46 25.08
N GLN A 203 2.39 9.19 25.60
CA GLN A 203 3.62 9.85 25.18
C GLN A 203 4.42 8.86 24.32
N TYR A 204 4.92 9.33 23.20
CA TYR A 204 5.60 8.48 22.23
C TYR A 204 6.96 9.07 21.87
N ARG A 205 7.96 8.20 21.78
CA ARG A 205 9.28 8.54 21.27
C ARG A 205 9.84 7.37 20.46
N LEU A 206 10.36 7.69 19.27
CA LEU A 206 11.16 6.80 18.45
C LEU A 206 12.44 7.54 18.07
N ALA A 207 13.60 6.92 18.30
CA ALA A 207 14.88 7.51 17.95
C ALA A 207 15.79 6.46 17.31
N THR A 208 16.45 6.82 16.22
CA THR A 208 17.44 5.95 15.55
C THR A 208 18.70 5.83 16.40
N ARG A 209 19.28 4.63 16.42
CA ARG A 209 20.64 4.34 16.89
C ARG A 209 21.66 4.64 15.79
N ALA A 210 21.76 5.88 15.37
CA ALA A 210 22.62 6.26 14.27
C ALA A 210 24.10 6.15 14.65
N ALA A 211 24.90 5.48 13.82
CA ALA A 211 26.35 5.50 13.93
C ALA A 211 26.91 6.85 13.42
N LYS A 212 28.21 7.09 13.69
CA LYS A 212 28.90 8.24 13.13
C LYS A 212 28.72 8.27 11.61
N ASP A 213 28.39 9.42 11.06
CA ASP A 213 28.10 9.66 9.65
C ASP A 213 26.78 9.07 9.12
N GLN A 214 25.94 8.49 9.98
CA GLN A 214 24.59 8.12 9.62
C GLN A 214 23.60 9.22 10.03
N PRO A 215 22.53 9.42 9.24
CA PRO A 215 21.49 10.36 9.62
C PRO A 215 20.73 9.86 10.85
N ALA A 216 20.42 10.78 11.76
CA ALA A 216 19.61 10.52 12.93
C ALA A 216 18.18 11.01 12.69
N LEU A 217 17.21 10.22 13.17
CA LEU A 217 15.80 10.58 13.12
C LEU A 217 15.20 10.39 14.53
N GLU A 218 14.47 11.39 14.97
CA GLU A 218 13.66 11.32 16.18
C GLU A 218 12.23 11.76 15.91
N LEU A 219 11.26 10.92 16.28
CA LEU A 219 9.85 11.26 16.30
C LEU A 219 9.37 11.24 17.74
N ALA A 220 8.94 12.38 18.26
CA ALA A 220 8.43 12.50 19.62
C ALA A 220 7.11 13.28 19.62
N GLY A 221 6.18 12.87 20.50
CA GLY A 221 4.88 13.52 20.60
C GLY A 221 3.95 12.90 21.63
N LYS A 222 2.71 13.40 21.61
CA LYS A 222 1.63 12.96 22.50
C LYS A 222 0.43 12.54 21.68
N ALA A 223 -0.35 11.61 22.21
CA ALA A 223 -1.61 11.20 21.59
C ALA A 223 -2.71 11.05 22.66
N ASP A 224 -3.92 11.37 22.23
CA ASP A 224 -5.16 11.03 22.93
C ASP A 224 -5.82 9.88 22.18
N LEU A 225 -6.04 8.76 22.87
CA LEU A 225 -6.67 7.57 22.34
C LEU A 225 -8.00 7.31 23.04
N THR A 226 -8.93 6.68 22.32
CA THR A 226 -10.15 6.13 22.90
C THR A 226 -10.22 4.64 22.62
N PHE A 227 -10.47 3.86 23.66
CA PHE A 227 -10.61 2.41 23.60
C PHE A 227 -12.01 1.98 24.04
N ASP A 228 -12.63 1.08 23.30
CA ASP A 228 -13.92 0.50 23.66
C ASP A 228 -13.71 -0.89 24.25
N PRO A 229 -13.86 -1.06 25.59
CA PRO A 229 -13.63 -2.32 26.24
C PRO A 229 -14.68 -3.40 25.91
N LYS A 230 -15.87 -3.01 25.42
CA LYS A 230 -16.93 -3.97 25.01
C LYS A 230 -16.55 -4.73 23.75
N ILE A 231 -15.86 -4.10 22.83
CA ILE A 231 -15.42 -4.72 21.57
C ILE A 231 -13.92 -5.00 21.55
N GLY A 232 -13.18 -4.49 22.54
CA GLY A 232 -11.73 -4.70 22.65
C GLY A 232 -10.92 -4.02 21.54
N LEU A 233 -11.29 -2.79 21.13
CA LEU A 233 -10.65 -2.11 20.02
C LEU A 233 -10.53 -0.59 20.25
N PHE A 234 -9.45 -0.02 19.75
CA PHE A 234 -9.34 1.43 19.68
C PHE A 234 -10.37 2.02 18.73
N GLN A 235 -11.00 3.11 19.13
CA GLN A 235 -11.96 3.87 18.32
C GLN A 235 -11.29 5.01 17.59
N SER A 236 -10.41 5.73 18.26
CA SER A 236 -9.70 6.88 17.69
C SER A 236 -8.33 7.10 18.31
N MET A 237 -7.49 7.81 17.57
CA MET A 237 -6.25 8.41 18.07
C MET A 237 -6.05 9.78 17.43
N LYS A 238 -5.62 10.73 18.23
CA LYS A 238 -5.13 12.04 17.76
C LYS A 238 -3.72 12.24 18.27
N PHE A 239 -2.74 12.08 17.40
CA PHE A 239 -1.32 12.25 17.71
C PHE A 239 -0.83 13.59 17.19
N THR A 240 -0.08 14.30 18.01
CA THR A 240 0.64 15.52 17.66
C THR A 240 2.07 15.40 18.12
N GLY A 241 3.00 15.62 17.22
CA GLY A 241 4.42 15.46 17.49
C GLY A 241 5.32 16.23 16.56
N LYS A 242 6.60 15.98 16.70
CA LYS A 242 7.66 16.59 15.89
C LYS A 242 8.59 15.48 15.37
N LEU A 243 8.87 15.54 14.08
CA LEU A 243 9.86 14.71 13.43
C LEU A 243 11.15 15.53 13.29
N THR A 244 12.20 15.16 13.99
CA THR A 244 13.51 15.78 13.92
C THR A 244 14.44 14.89 13.09
N ILE A 245 15.09 15.47 12.10
CA ILE A 245 16.02 14.79 11.21
C ILE A 245 17.34 15.54 11.28
N THR A 246 18.41 14.83 11.64
CA THR A 246 19.78 15.37 11.67
C THR A 246 20.62 14.64 10.64
N GLU A 247 21.15 15.37 9.66
CA GLU A 247 21.96 14.84 8.58
C GLU A 247 23.09 15.82 8.26
N GLN A 248 24.34 15.32 8.19
CA GLN A 248 25.51 16.12 7.86
C GLN A 248 25.62 17.41 8.70
N GLY A 249 25.34 17.33 9.99
CA GLY A 249 25.40 18.47 10.91
C GLY A 249 24.21 19.44 10.81
N THR A 250 23.27 19.23 9.90
CA THR A 250 22.06 20.03 9.77
C THR A 250 20.89 19.36 10.43
N THR A 251 20.21 20.04 11.33
CA THR A 251 18.99 19.55 12.00
C THR A 251 17.77 20.28 11.46
N ARG A 252 16.74 19.50 11.14
CA ARG A 252 15.43 20.01 10.71
C ARG A 252 14.33 19.38 11.57
N THR A 253 13.36 20.18 11.95
CA THR A 253 12.22 19.72 12.73
C THR A 253 10.92 20.02 11.99
N VAL A 254 10.12 18.99 11.79
CA VAL A 254 8.85 19.05 11.04
C VAL A 254 7.71 18.70 11.98
N PRO A 255 6.75 19.60 12.24
CA PRO A 255 5.52 19.26 12.93
C PRO A 255 4.76 18.15 12.20
N LEU A 256 4.21 17.21 12.97
CA LEU A 256 3.47 16.07 12.45
C LEU A 256 2.18 15.89 13.25
N THR A 257 1.08 15.69 12.53
CA THR A 257 -0.17 15.22 13.11
C THR A 257 -0.61 13.94 12.45
N LEU A 258 -1.08 12.97 13.24
CA LEU A 258 -1.65 11.73 12.76
C LEU A 258 -2.97 11.48 13.49
N ASN A 259 -4.04 11.37 12.74
CA ASN A 259 -5.33 11.02 13.28
C ASN A 259 -5.83 9.74 12.63
N TYR A 260 -6.39 8.85 13.42
CA TYR A 260 -7.22 7.77 12.91
C TYR A 260 -8.52 7.66 13.68
N GLU A 261 -9.55 7.17 13.01
CA GLU A 261 -10.88 6.97 13.57
C GLU A 261 -11.49 5.70 12.97
N ARG A 262 -12.07 4.86 13.80
CA ARG A 262 -12.73 3.63 13.38
C ARG A 262 -14.03 3.95 12.65
N LEU A 263 -14.15 3.47 11.43
CA LEU A 263 -15.34 3.67 10.62
C LEU A 263 -16.37 2.57 10.91
N THR A 264 -17.63 2.98 11.07
CA THR A 264 -18.77 2.09 11.32
C THR A 264 -19.90 2.32 10.32
N GLY A 265 -20.90 1.45 10.28
CA GLY A 265 -22.10 1.64 9.47
C GLY A 265 -21.82 1.98 8.00
N ALA A 266 -22.48 3.02 7.51
CA ALA A 266 -22.40 3.46 6.11
C ALA A 266 -20.97 3.91 5.70
N GLN A 267 -20.22 4.54 6.59
CA GLN A 267 -18.86 4.98 6.32
C GLN A 267 -17.92 3.79 6.09
N ARG A 268 -18.02 2.74 6.93
CA ARG A 268 -17.29 1.50 6.75
C ARG A 268 -17.63 0.83 5.42
N MET A 269 -18.93 0.74 5.09
CA MET A 269 -19.37 0.15 3.83
C MET A 269 -18.89 0.95 2.61
N ALA A 270 -18.85 2.27 2.70
CA ALA A 270 -18.31 3.13 1.66
C ALA A 270 -16.80 2.92 1.46
N ALA A 271 -16.03 2.79 2.56
CA ALA A 271 -14.60 2.55 2.51
C ALA A 271 -14.23 1.13 1.99
N LEU A 272 -15.05 0.13 2.27
CA LEU A 272 -14.87 -1.25 1.79
C LEU A 272 -15.33 -1.45 0.35
N ARG A 273 -16.14 -0.55 -0.19
CA ARG A 273 -16.44 -0.59 -1.62
C ARG A 273 -15.11 -0.51 -2.37
N PRO A 274 -14.89 -1.38 -3.38
CA PRO A 274 -13.74 -1.18 -4.26
C PRO A 274 -13.78 0.28 -4.68
N PRO A 275 -12.68 1.03 -4.54
CA PRO A 275 -12.67 2.41 -5.00
C PRO A 275 -13.22 2.36 -6.42
N LYS A 276 -14.24 3.16 -6.71
CA LYS A 276 -14.53 3.51 -8.11
C LYS A 276 -13.17 3.77 -8.70
N PRO A 277 -12.79 3.12 -9.83
CA PRO A 277 -11.45 3.29 -10.34
C PRO A 277 -11.15 4.77 -10.23
N ALA A 278 -10.19 5.12 -9.33
CA ALA A 278 -9.79 6.48 -9.11
C ALA A 278 -9.18 6.91 -10.43
N ASN A 279 -9.88 7.72 -11.12
CA ASN A 279 -9.65 8.32 -12.41
C ASN A 279 -10.77 7.93 -13.39
N HIS A 280 -11.99 8.34 -13.08
CA HIS A 280 -12.47 9.36 -13.97
C HIS A 280 -11.70 10.68 -13.58
N ILE A 281 -10.43 10.81 -13.98
CA ILE A 281 -10.04 12.04 -14.67
C ILE A 281 -11.12 12.11 -15.71
N GLU A 282 -12.02 13.11 -15.63
CA GLU A 282 -12.90 13.41 -16.74
C GLU A 282 -11.96 13.55 -17.91
N MET A 283 -11.79 12.46 -18.66
CA MET A 283 -10.99 12.49 -19.85
C MET A 283 -11.77 13.40 -20.76
N ARG A 284 -11.20 14.56 -21.05
CA ARG A 284 -11.82 15.49 -21.97
C ARG A 284 -11.22 15.27 -23.35
N PRO A 285 -12.02 15.33 -24.40
CA PRO A 285 -11.47 15.32 -25.75
C PRO A 285 -10.45 16.43 -25.92
N LEU A 286 -9.33 16.12 -26.53
CA LEU A 286 -8.35 17.16 -26.87
C LEU A 286 -8.91 18.00 -28.01
N PRO A 287 -8.80 19.34 -27.95
CA PRO A 287 -9.03 20.19 -29.10
C PRO A 287 -8.18 19.74 -30.29
N ALA A 288 -8.70 19.84 -31.49
CA ALA A 288 -8.03 19.38 -32.74
C ALA A 288 -6.58 19.91 -32.87
N VAL A 289 -6.36 21.16 -32.49
CA VAL A 289 -5.02 21.81 -32.50
C VAL A 289 -4.06 21.12 -31.53
N GLU A 290 -4.53 20.78 -30.34
CA GLU A 290 -3.70 20.10 -29.33
C GLU A 290 -3.46 18.63 -29.68
N LEU A 291 -4.42 17.96 -30.29
CA LEU A 291 -4.26 16.60 -30.80
C LEU A 291 -3.23 16.56 -31.93
N ASN A 292 -3.32 17.47 -32.93
CA ASN A 292 -2.32 17.62 -33.97
C ASN A 292 -0.92 17.88 -33.42
N LYS A 293 -0.82 18.78 -32.45
CA LYS A 293 0.45 19.05 -31.76
C LYS A 293 1.00 17.81 -31.07
N ALA A 294 0.16 17.00 -30.42
CA ALA A 294 0.59 15.77 -29.78
C ALA A 294 1.08 14.74 -30.81
N ILE A 295 0.38 14.54 -31.90
CA ILE A 295 0.80 13.65 -33.00
C ILE A 295 2.16 14.10 -33.57
N THR A 296 2.30 15.38 -33.96
CA THR A 296 3.58 15.93 -34.44
C THR A 296 4.72 15.79 -33.41
N GLN A 297 4.42 15.89 -32.12
CA GLN A 297 5.43 15.68 -31.08
C GLN A 297 5.87 14.21 -30.95
N LEU A 298 4.98 13.24 -31.22
CA LEU A 298 5.33 11.82 -31.24
C LEU A 298 6.26 11.45 -32.39
N GLU A 299 6.18 12.14 -33.52
CA GLU A 299 7.04 11.94 -34.71
C GLU A 299 8.47 12.49 -34.51
N ARG A 300 8.70 13.35 -33.51
CA ARG A 300 10.02 13.96 -33.29
C ARG A 300 11.03 12.92 -32.80
N ARG A 301 12.31 13.07 -33.20
CA ARG A 301 13.41 12.16 -32.84
C ARG A 301 13.77 12.22 -31.34
N ARG A 302 13.48 13.32 -30.64
CA ARG A 302 13.83 13.52 -29.24
C ARG A 302 12.79 12.88 -28.31
N SER A 303 13.24 12.12 -27.30
CA SER A 303 12.37 11.42 -26.37
C SER A 303 11.46 12.34 -25.54
N PHE A 304 11.96 13.51 -25.12
CA PHE A 304 11.20 14.42 -24.24
C PHE A 304 9.87 14.93 -24.85
N PRO A 305 9.83 15.43 -26.11
CA PRO A 305 8.55 15.76 -26.78
C PRO A 305 7.60 14.57 -26.88
N ARG A 306 8.11 13.36 -27.19
CA ARG A 306 7.32 12.13 -27.23
C ARG A 306 6.72 11.77 -25.87
N LEU A 307 7.52 11.86 -24.80
CA LEU A 307 7.09 11.66 -23.43
C LEU A 307 5.93 12.61 -23.06
N GLN A 308 6.08 13.90 -23.39
CA GLN A 308 5.03 14.89 -23.11
C GLN A 308 3.74 14.59 -23.88
N ALA A 309 3.85 14.27 -25.16
CA ALA A 309 2.71 13.94 -26.00
C ALA A 309 1.99 12.66 -25.51
N ALA A 310 2.75 11.59 -25.26
CA ALA A 310 2.19 10.34 -24.74
C ALA A 310 1.49 10.53 -23.38
N ASN A 311 2.06 11.30 -22.45
CA ASN A 311 1.43 11.62 -21.17
C ASN A 311 0.16 12.46 -21.32
N ARG A 312 0.09 13.36 -22.30
CA ARG A 312 -1.11 14.13 -22.61
C ARG A 312 -2.21 13.21 -23.16
N LEU A 313 -1.88 12.36 -24.12
CA LEU A 313 -2.81 11.40 -24.72
C LEU A 313 -3.32 10.38 -23.68
N ALA A 314 -2.48 9.93 -22.75
CA ALA A 314 -2.89 9.02 -21.68
C ALA A 314 -3.98 9.60 -20.74
N ARG A 315 -4.25 10.91 -20.83
CA ARG A 315 -5.26 11.63 -20.03
C ARG A 315 -6.41 12.19 -20.88
N ALA A 316 -6.38 11.96 -22.16
CA ALA A 316 -7.36 12.49 -23.10
C ALA A 316 -8.39 11.43 -23.50
N GLU A 317 -9.64 11.84 -23.66
CA GLU A 317 -10.69 10.99 -24.21
C GLU A 317 -10.42 10.67 -25.68
N PRO A 318 -10.45 9.40 -26.08
CA PRO A 318 -10.28 9.01 -27.46
C PRO A 318 -11.42 9.52 -28.32
N GLY A 319 -11.05 10.14 -29.45
CA GLY A 319 -11.99 10.59 -30.49
C GLY A 319 -11.94 9.71 -31.73
N ASN A 320 -12.48 10.23 -32.80
CA ASN A 320 -12.58 9.57 -34.13
C ASN A 320 -11.22 9.35 -34.81
N ARG A 321 -10.15 10.04 -34.40
CA ARG A 321 -8.78 9.90 -34.92
C ARG A 321 -7.93 8.86 -34.16
N ARG A 322 -8.59 7.89 -33.55
CA ARG A 322 -7.93 6.84 -32.78
C ARG A 322 -6.87 6.05 -33.58
N PRO A 323 -7.12 5.59 -34.82
CA PRO A 323 -6.12 4.86 -35.58
C PRO A 323 -4.82 5.64 -35.80
N GLU A 324 -4.93 6.92 -36.13
CA GLU A 324 -3.78 7.81 -36.34
C GLU A 324 -2.96 8.02 -35.06
N VAL A 325 -3.63 8.18 -33.92
CA VAL A 325 -2.95 8.30 -32.62
C VAL A 325 -2.25 7.00 -32.25
N ILE A 326 -2.85 5.84 -32.52
CA ILE A 326 -2.22 4.53 -32.29
C ILE A 326 -0.95 4.43 -33.13
N GLU A 327 -1.02 4.72 -34.43
CA GLU A 327 0.10 4.65 -35.36
C GLU A 327 1.25 5.56 -34.88
N ALA A 328 0.95 6.79 -34.47
CA ALA A 328 1.94 7.73 -33.95
C ALA A 328 2.56 7.30 -32.62
N LEU A 329 1.85 6.54 -31.78
CA LEU A 329 2.34 6.05 -30.49
C LEU A 329 3.25 4.83 -30.60
N LEU A 330 3.03 3.95 -31.59
CA LEU A 330 3.77 2.68 -31.72
C LEU A 330 5.30 2.86 -31.73
N PRO A 331 5.89 3.84 -32.45
CA PRO A 331 7.34 4.08 -32.41
C PRO A 331 7.85 4.46 -31.01
N SER A 332 7.03 5.07 -30.18
CA SER A 332 7.42 5.46 -28.82
C SER A 332 7.55 4.26 -27.86
N LEU A 333 7.00 3.09 -28.20
CA LEU A 333 7.19 1.85 -27.44
C LEU A 333 8.61 1.31 -27.47
N ILE A 334 9.39 1.68 -28.50
CA ILE A 334 10.80 1.25 -28.66
C ILE A 334 11.79 2.38 -28.43
N ASP A 335 11.34 3.49 -27.82
CA ASP A 335 12.20 4.63 -27.49
C ASP A 335 13.35 4.20 -26.56
N THR A 336 14.49 4.87 -26.67
CA THR A 336 15.65 4.64 -25.78
C THR A 336 15.34 5.01 -24.31
N ASP A 337 14.50 6.05 -24.12
CA ASP A 337 14.06 6.48 -22.80
C ASP A 337 12.93 5.59 -22.25
N PRO A 338 13.13 4.93 -21.11
CA PRO A 338 12.12 4.05 -20.52
C PRO A 338 10.86 4.79 -20.07
N TYR A 339 10.96 6.07 -19.71
CA TYR A 339 9.78 6.87 -19.34
C TYR A 339 8.89 7.13 -20.55
N THR A 340 9.48 7.33 -21.72
CA THR A 340 8.76 7.47 -22.99
C THR A 340 8.06 6.16 -23.34
N ARG A 341 8.73 5.01 -23.24
CA ARG A 341 8.11 3.69 -23.46
C ARG A 341 6.95 3.44 -22.49
N GLN A 342 7.13 3.76 -21.21
CA GLN A 342 6.07 3.65 -20.21
C GLN A 342 4.87 4.54 -20.52
N ALA A 343 5.11 5.81 -20.90
CA ALA A 343 4.05 6.75 -21.24
C ALA A 343 3.27 6.30 -22.50
N ALA A 344 3.97 5.74 -23.50
CA ALA A 344 3.36 5.16 -24.68
C ALA A 344 2.43 3.97 -24.34
N CYS A 345 2.87 3.05 -23.46
CA CYS A 345 2.00 1.97 -22.97
C CYS A 345 0.73 2.52 -22.30
N ARG A 346 0.85 3.55 -21.46
CA ARG A 346 -0.30 4.18 -20.79
C ARG A 346 -1.23 4.89 -21.78
N ALA A 347 -0.69 5.56 -22.78
CA ALA A 347 -1.50 6.18 -23.83
C ALA A 347 -2.25 5.12 -24.63
N LEU A 348 -1.59 4.02 -24.99
CA LEU A 348 -2.24 2.89 -25.67
C LEU A 348 -3.23 2.12 -24.78
N ALA A 349 -3.14 2.21 -23.46
CA ALA A 349 -4.19 1.73 -22.57
C ALA A 349 -5.52 2.48 -22.73
N VAL A 350 -5.46 3.72 -23.24
CA VAL A 350 -6.62 4.59 -23.46
C VAL A 350 -7.05 4.59 -24.93
N TRP A 351 -6.09 4.79 -25.82
CA TRP A 351 -6.31 4.94 -27.26
C TRP A 351 -6.23 3.62 -28.03
N GLY A 352 -5.55 2.60 -27.43
CA GLY A 352 -5.25 1.36 -28.13
C GLY A 352 -6.49 0.56 -28.48
N GLU A 353 -6.33 -0.20 -29.57
CA GLU A 353 -7.25 -1.22 -30.05
C GLU A 353 -6.45 -2.45 -30.47
N GLY A 354 -7.08 -3.39 -31.14
CA GLY A 354 -6.46 -4.62 -31.58
C GLY A 354 -5.11 -4.48 -32.28
N ALA A 355 -4.84 -3.38 -32.97
CA ALA A 355 -3.55 -3.10 -33.63
C ALA A 355 -2.39 -2.86 -32.63
N ALA A 356 -2.67 -2.37 -31.44
CA ALA A 356 -1.65 -2.12 -30.41
C ALA A 356 -1.21 -3.38 -29.67
N ILE A 357 -2.00 -4.45 -29.65
CA ILE A 357 -1.80 -5.64 -28.85
C ILE A 357 -0.45 -6.31 -29.09
N PRO A 358 0.00 -6.59 -30.34
CA PRO A 358 1.30 -7.22 -30.58
C PRO A 358 2.47 -6.42 -30.01
N ALA A 359 2.43 -5.10 -30.17
CA ALA A 359 3.47 -4.20 -29.69
C ALA A 359 3.51 -4.12 -28.15
N LEU A 360 2.36 -4.12 -27.49
CA LEU A 360 2.25 -4.17 -26.02
C LEU A 360 2.74 -5.51 -25.47
N ILE A 361 2.43 -6.64 -26.13
CA ILE A 361 2.93 -7.97 -25.75
C ILE A 361 4.47 -7.99 -25.76
N LEU A 362 5.12 -7.37 -26.75
CA LEU A 362 6.58 -7.28 -26.81
C LEU A 362 7.15 -6.50 -25.59
N ARG A 363 6.40 -5.56 -25.02
CA ARG A 363 6.83 -4.80 -23.83
C ARG A 363 6.75 -5.60 -22.53
N LEU A 364 6.16 -6.79 -22.52
CA LEU A 364 6.29 -7.72 -21.38
C LEU A 364 7.75 -8.20 -21.18
N GLY A 365 8.57 -8.14 -22.22
CA GLY A 365 10.01 -8.41 -22.17
C GLY A 365 10.89 -7.20 -21.90
N ASP A 366 10.31 -6.01 -21.62
CA ASP A 366 11.10 -4.79 -21.41
C ASP A 366 12.05 -4.91 -20.21
N PRO A 367 13.32 -4.42 -20.30
CA PRO A 367 14.25 -4.47 -19.18
C PRO A 367 13.75 -3.69 -17.96
N GLN A 368 12.95 -2.63 -18.17
CA GLN A 368 12.45 -1.80 -17.08
C GLN A 368 11.12 -2.32 -16.54
N LEU A 369 11.06 -2.57 -15.22
CA LEU A 369 9.88 -3.03 -14.50
C LEU A 369 8.66 -2.13 -14.76
N THR A 370 8.87 -0.80 -14.74
CA THR A 370 7.79 0.18 -14.91
C THR A 370 7.15 0.14 -16.30
N VAL A 371 7.91 -0.22 -17.32
CA VAL A 371 7.40 -0.42 -18.68
C VAL A 371 6.58 -1.71 -18.76
N ARG A 372 7.09 -2.83 -18.20
CA ARG A 372 6.34 -4.09 -18.16
C ARG A 372 5.01 -3.94 -17.43
N TRP A 373 4.99 -3.21 -16.30
CA TRP A 373 3.75 -2.92 -15.59
C TRP A 373 2.76 -2.11 -16.41
N ALA A 374 3.25 -1.05 -17.10
CA ALA A 374 2.39 -0.24 -17.95
C ALA A 374 1.84 -1.03 -19.15
N ALA A 375 2.63 -1.98 -19.67
CA ALA A 375 2.17 -2.87 -20.73
C ALA A 375 1.08 -3.84 -20.23
N LEU A 376 1.26 -4.44 -19.05
CA LEU A 376 0.23 -5.28 -18.43
C LEU A 376 -1.05 -4.49 -18.12
N GLU A 377 -0.93 -3.26 -17.62
CA GLU A 377 -2.07 -2.36 -17.40
C GLU A 377 -2.81 -2.05 -18.71
N ALA A 378 -2.08 -1.82 -19.79
CA ALA A 378 -2.68 -1.59 -21.10
C ALA A 378 -3.40 -2.84 -21.63
N LEU A 379 -2.77 -4.01 -21.52
CA LEU A 379 -3.37 -5.29 -21.91
C LEU A 379 -4.59 -5.66 -21.07
N GLU A 380 -4.56 -5.34 -19.76
CA GLU A 380 -5.72 -5.48 -18.87
C GLU A 380 -6.92 -4.64 -19.35
N ARG A 381 -6.69 -3.37 -19.70
CA ARG A 381 -7.75 -2.48 -20.15
C ARG A 381 -8.32 -2.86 -21.52
N LEU A 382 -7.46 -3.33 -22.42
CA LEU A 382 -7.86 -3.76 -23.76
C LEU A 382 -8.52 -5.14 -23.75
N ALA A 383 -8.22 -5.97 -22.74
CA ALA A 383 -8.79 -7.30 -22.50
C ALA A 383 -8.82 -8.22 -23.74
N ASP A 384 -7.82 -8.09 -24.61
CA ASP A 384 -7.78 -8.84 -25.87
C ASP A 384 -7.30 -10.29 -25.64
N PRO A 385 -8.03 -11.30 -26.14
CA PRO A 385 -7.67 -12.72 -25.96
C PRO A 385 -6.27 -13.09 -26.45
N ARG A 386 -5.70 -12.39 -27.43
CA ARG A 386 -4.35 -12.62 -27.95
C ARG A 386 -3.27 -12.42 -26.88
N ALA A 387 -3.55 -11.63 -25.84
CA ALA A 387 -2.63 -11.41 -24.74
C ALA A 387 -2.61 -12.57 -23.73
N ALA A 388 -3.61 -13.45 -23.70
CA ALA A 388 -3.75 -14.48 -22.68
C ALA A 388 -2.52 -15.39 -22.55
N SER A 389 -2.04 -15.96 -23.65
CA SER A 389 -0.88 -16.88 -23.63
C SER A 389 0.44 -16.17 -23.29
N PRO A 390 0.78 -14.99 -23.87
CA PRO A 390 1.94 -14.22 -23.46
C PRO A 390 1.95 -13.83 -21.99
N VAL A 391 0.81 -13.38 -21.43
CA VAL A 391 0.68 -12.99 -20.03
C VAL A 391 0.78 -14.21 -19.11
N ALA A 392 0.20 -15.35 -19.48
CA ALA A 392 0.36 -16.58 -18.72
C ALA A 392 1.83 -17.04 -18.67
N ARG A 393 2.56 -16.98 -19.79
CA ARG A 393 4.01 -17.28 -19.80
C ARG A 393 4.81 -16.30 -18.93
N HIS A 394 4.45 -15.02 -18.96
CA HIS A 394 5.07 -14.00 -18.12
C HIS A 394 4.87 -14.30 -16.63
N LEU A 395 3.66 -14.71 -16.24
CA LEU A 395 3.32 -15.16 -14.89
C LEU A 395 4.08 -16.43 -14.50
N ALA A 396 4.18 -17.42 -15.41
CA ALA A 396 4.92 -18.66 -15.19
C ALA A 396 6.42 -18.42 -14.95
N ALA A 397 6.99 -17.36 -15.53
CA ALA A 397 8.36 -16.93 -15.28
C ALA A 397 8.55 -16.22 -13.93
N GLY A 398 7.53 -16.18 -13.07
CA GLY A 398 7.57 -15.54 -11.75
C GLY A 398 7.60 -14.01 -11.78
N ARG A 399 7.22 -13.41 -12.92
CA ARG A 399 7.28 -11.96 -13.11
C ARG A 399 5.92 -11.32 -12.87
N GLU A 400 5.93 -10.17 -12.21
CA GLU A 400 4.79 -9.26 -12.00
C GLU A 400 3.44 -9.98 -11.81
N ALA A 401 3.35 -10.86 -10.80
CA ALA A 401 2.20 -11.74 -10.60
C ALA A 401 0.87 -11.00 -10.48
N ALA A 402 0.82 -9.93 -9.68
CA ALA A 402 -0.44 -9.22 -9.44
C ALA A 402 -1.04 -8.59 -10.71
N PRO A 403 -0.31 -7.79 -11.52
CA PRO A 403 -0.86 -7.26 -12.76
C PRO A 403 -1.12 -8.33 -13.82
N SER A 404 -0.32 -9.42 -13.88
CA SER A 404 -0.59 -10.54 -14.79
C SER A 404 -1.90 -11.26 -14.45
N ILE A 405 -2.19 -11.46 -13.17
CA ILE A 405 -3.46 -12.02 -12.70
C ILE A 405 -4.62 -11.11 -13.11
N ALA A 406 -4.50 -9.80 -12.88
CA ALA A 406 -5.53 -8.82 -13.24
C ALA A 406 -5.80 -8.84 -14.75
N THR A 407 -4.75 -8.88 -15.57
CA THR A 407 -4.88 -8.96 -17.04
C THR A 407 -5.62 -10.25 -17.46
N LEU A 408 -5.26 -11.41 -16.91
CA LEU A 408 -5.92 -12.68 -17.24
C LEU A 408 -7.39 -12.68 -16.79
N GLN A 409 -7.70 -12.06 -15.66
CA GLN A 409 -9.07 -11.90 -15.19
C GLN A 409 -9.89 -10.95 -16.10
N ALA A 410 -9.29 -9.86 -16.57
CA ALA A 410 -9.94 -8.94 -17.48
C ALA A 410 -10.24 -9.59 -18.84
N ILE A 411 -9.33 -10.43 -19.35
CA ILE A 411 -9.57 -11.21 -20.57
C ILE A 411 -10.72 -12.23 -20.36
N GLY A 412 -10.84 -12.77 -19.14
CA GLY A 412 -11.95 -13.65 -18.77
C GLY A 412 -11.86 -15.06 -19.38
N PRO A 413 -13.01 -15.68 -19.73
CA PRO A 413 -13.08 -17.06 -20.23
C PRO A 413 -12.14 -17.39 -21.41
N PRO A 414 -11.86 -16.51 -22.36
CA PRO A 414 -10.88 -16.77 -23.42
C PRO A 414 -9.48 -17.08 -22.91
N ALA A 415 -9.10 -16.64 -21.69
CA ALA A 415 -7.81 -16.94 -21.06
C ALA A 415 -7.75 -18.34 -20.44
N GLU A 416 -8.88 -19.08 -20.32
CA GLU A 416 -8.97 -20.37 -19.62
C GLU A 416 -7.90 -21.37 -20.07
N GLY A 417 -7.70 -21.54 -21.36
CA GLY A 417 -6.71 -22.48 -21.91
C GLY A 417 -5.28 -22.14 -21.48
N SER A 418 -4.94 -20.85 -21.51
CA SER A 418 -3.64 -20.34 -21.09
C SER A 418 -3.43 -20.47 -19.57
N VAL A 419 -4.47 -20.20 -18.77
CA VAL A 419 -4.43 -20.36 -17.31
C VAL A 419 -4.34 -21.84 -16.93
N ARG A 420 -5.05 -22.73 -17.65
CA ARG A 420 -4.98 -24.19 -17.42
C ARG A 420 -3.56 -24.72 -17.63
N SER A 421 -2.80 -24.20 -18.58
CA SER A 421 -1.40 -24.60 -18.77
C SER A 421 -0.52 -24.31 -17.55
N LEU A 422 -0.84 -23.27 -16.75
CA LEU A 422 -0.11 -22.91 -15.53
C LEU A 422 -0.24 -23.96 -14.41
N LEU A 423 -1.23 -24.85 -14.45
CA LEU A 423 -1.36 -25.95 -13.50
C LEU A 423 -0.18 -26.94 -13.59
N LYS A 424 0.53 -26.95 -14.72
CA LYS A 424 1.72 -27.77 -14.96
C LYS A 424 3.03 -27.08 -14.58
N SER A 425 2.99 -25.87 -14.03
CA SER A 425 4.19 -25.11 -13.64
C SER A 425 4.94 -25.83 -12.52
N ASP A 426 6.27 -25.83 -12.56
CA ASP A 426 7.13 -26.32 -11.47
C ASP A 426 7.00 -25.45 -10.22
N GLN A 427 6.68 -24.16 -10.38
CA GLN A 427 6.47 -23.23 -9.26
C GLN A 427 5.13 -23.50 -8.59
N GLN A 428 5.15 -23.88 -7.31
CA GLN A 428 3.96 -24.14 -6.51
C GLN A 428 3.02 -22.91 -6.46
N SER A 429 3.59 -21.70 -6.26
CA SER A 429 2.83 -20.45 -6.25
C SER A 429 2.05 -20.22 -7.54
N THR A 430 2.62 -20.54 -8.69
CA THR A 430 1.98 -20.43 -10.00
C THR A 430 0.81 -21.40 -10.13
N ARG A 431 0.96 -22.65 -9.65
CA ARG A 431 -0.14 -23.63 -9.63
C ARG A 431 -1.29 -23.17 -8.74
N PHE A 432 -1.00 -22.56 -7.58
CA PHE A 432 -2.02 -22.00 -6.70
C PHE A 432 -2.78 -20.83 -7.36
N ILE A 433 -2.06 -19.95 -8.05
CA ILE A 433 -2.66 -18.85 -8.81
C ILE A 433 -3.56 -19.41 -9.91
N ALA A 434 -3.10 -20.44 -10.64
CA ALA A 434 -3.87 -21.09 -11.69
C ALA A 434 -5.19 -21.70 -11.16
N CYS A 435 -5.17 -22.40 -10.04
CA CYS A 435 -6.39 -22.92 -9.40
C CYS A 435 -7.36 -21.79 -9.07
N ARG A 436 -6.89 -20.69 -8.49
CA ARG A 436 -7.73 -19.54 -8.15
C ARG A 436 -8.33 -18.86 -9.37
N LEU A 437 -7.54 -18.65 -10.41
CA LEU A 437 -8.00 -18.06 -11.67
C LEU A 437 -9.03 -18.95 -12.34
N LEU A 438 -8.80 -20.26 -12.42
CA LEU A 438 -9.77 -21.20 -12.99
C LEU A 438 -11.05 -21.26 -12.16
N GLY A 439 -10.99 -21.09 -10.83
CA GLY A 439 -12.16 -20.90 -10.01
C GLY A 439 -12.99 -19.68 -10.44
N ALA A 440 -12.36 -18.61 -10.87
CA ALA A 440 -13.04 -17.37 -11.26
C ALA A 440 -13.52 -17.36 -12.73
N LEU A 441 -12.73 -17.85 -13.67
CA LEU A 441 -12.98 -17.72 -15.12
C LEU A 441 -13.14 -19.05 -15.88
N GLY A 442 -12.80 -20.17 -15.24
CA GLY A 442 -12.82 -21.49 -15.86
C GLY A 442 -14.23 -22.04 -16.09
N THR A 443 -14.34 -22.96 -17.01
CA THR A 443 -15.54 -23.70 -17.40
C THR A 443 -15.35 -25.19 -17.10
N GLY A 444 -16.32 -26.02 -17.48
CA GLY A 444 -16.22 -27.48 -17.41
C GLY A 444 -14.97 -28.06 -18.13
N ARG A 445 -14.41 -27.32 -19.10
CA ARG A 445 -13.16 -27.72 -19.81
C ARG A 445 -11.95 -27.83 -18.91
N SER A 446 -11.94 -27.12 -17.78
CA SER A 446 -10.84 -27.18 -16.80
C SER A 446 -11.04 -28.24 -15.71
N ALA A 447 -12.22 -28.87 -15.65
CA ALA A 447 -12.59 -29.78 -14.57
C ALA A 447 -11.62 -30.96 -14.42
N LEU A 448 -11.28 -31.65 -15.52
CA LEU A 448 -10.35 -32.78 -15.49
C LEU A 448 -8.95 -32.39 -15.00
N SER A 449 -8.45 -31.21 -15.43
CA SER A 449 -7.15 -30.73 -14.98
C SER A 449 -7.14 -30.37 -13.49
N LEU A 450 -8.22 -29.77 -12.99
CA LEU A 450 -8.38 -29.47 -11.56
C LEU A 450 -8.55 -30.74 -10.71
N LEU A 451 -9.28 -31.75 -11.21
CA LEU A 451 -9.40 -33.07 -10.55
C LEU A 451 -8.03 -33.76 -10.43
N ALA A 452 -7.17 -33.66 -11.45
CA ALA A 452 -5.83 -34.18 -11.38
C ALA A 452 -4.99 -33.49 -10.27
N ILE A 453 -5.08 -32.16 -10.15
CA ILE A 453 -4.44 -31.41 -9.05
C ILE A 453 -5.04 -31.80 -7.69
N GLN A 454 -6.36 -31.98 -7.60
CA GLN A 454 -7.02 -32.38 -6.36
C GLN A 454 -6.57 -33.74 -5.83
N ARG A 455 -6.23 -34.67 -6.74
CA ARG A 455 -5.71 -36.01 -6.41
C ARG A 455 -4.20 -36.03 -6.20
N GLY A 456 -3.52 -34.91 -6.42
CA GLY A 456 -2.07 -34.76 -6.28
C GLY A 456 -1.62 -34.80 -4.82
N LYS A 457 -0.28 -34.89 -4.63
CA LYS A 457 0.34 -34.97 -3.29
C LYS A 457 0.41 -33.65 -2.52
N ASP A 458 0.11 -32.52 -3.15
CA ASP A 458 0.16 -31.19 -2.53
C ASP A 458 -1.22 -30.85 -1.91
N PRO A 459 -1.37 -30.88 -0.57
CA PRO A 459 -2.67 -30.70 0.09
C PRO A 459 -3.26 -29.31 -0.10
N LEU A 460 -2.39 -28.28 -0.24
CA LEU A 460 -2.85 -26.90 -0.46
C LEU A 460 -3.35 -26.72 -1.89
N ALA A 461 -2.65 -27.26 -2.87
CA ALA A 461 -3.11 -27.27 -4.26
C ALA A 461 -4.42 -28.06 -4.41
N ALA A 462 -4.55 -29.20 -3.73
CA ALA A 462 -5.75 -30.03 -3.74
C ALA A 462 -6.97 -29.28 -3.18
N ASP A 463 -6.84 -28.56 -2.06
CA ASP A 463 -7.93 -27.75 -1.49
C ASP A 463 -8.32 -26.59 -2.42
N LEU A 464 -7.35 -25.88 -3.01
CA LEU A 464 -7.62 -24.82 -3.98
C LEU A 464 -8.32 -25.34 -5.24
N ALA A 465 -7.90 -26.49 -5.77
CA ALA A 465 -8.56 -27.14 -6.90
C ALA A 465 -9.99 -27.56 -6.57
N LYS A 466 -10.22 -28.12 -5.38
CA LYS A 466 -11.58 -28.46 -4.88
C LYS A 466 -12.48 -27.22 -4.78
N ARG A 467 -11.97 -26.09 -4.32
CA ARG A 467 -12.70 -24.82 -4.28
C ARG A 467 -13.01 -24.31 -5.68
N ALA A 468 -12.04 -24.37 -6.59
CA ALA A 468 -12.22 -23.96 -7.98
C ALA A 468 -13.31 -24.77 -8.68
N LEU A 469 -13.31 -26.10 -8.49
CA LEU A 469 -14.35 -26.99 -9.02
C LEU A 469 -15.74 -26.62 -8.53
N ARG A 470 -15.90 -26.37 -7.21
CA ARG A 470 -17.18 -25.92 -6.65
C ARG A 470 -17.66 -24.61 -7.27
N GLN A 471 -16.77 -23.64 -7.47
CA GLN A 471 -17.12 -22.35 -8.08
C GLN A 471 -17.53 -22.49 -9.53
N ILE A 472 -16.88 -23.40 -10.28
CA ILE A 472 -17.26 -23.71 -11.67
C ILE A 472 -18.67 -24.32 -11.70
N VAL A 473 -18.94 -25.31 -10.85
CA VAL A 473 -20.28 -25.96 -10.78
C VAL A 473 -21.36 -24.94 -10.41
N GLN A 474 -21.14 -24.14 -9.38
CA GLN A 474 -22.12 -23.11 -8.95
C GLN A 474 -22.48 -22.12 -10.06
N ARG A 475 -21.52 -21.72 -10.90
CA ARG A 475 -21.76 -20.79 -12.03
C ARG A 475 -22.55 -21.42 -13.18
N HIS A 476 -22.51 -22.75 -13.32
CA HIS A 476 -23.23 -23.45 -14.39
C HIS A 476 -24.60 -23.95 -13.94
N SER A 477 -24.90 -23.83 -12.63
CA SER A 477 -26.20 -24.18 -12.06
C SER A 477 -27.15 -22.98 -11.90
N GLN A 478 -26.65 -21.78 -12.21
CA GLN A 478 -27.42 -20.53 -12.32
C GLN A 478 -27.67 -20.17 -13.78
#